data_328b9b58f2429338644e91674a7255f4
#
_entry.id   328b9b58f2429338644e91674a7255f4
#
_cell.length_a   1.000
_cell.length_b   1.000
_cell.length_c   1.000
_cell.angle_alpha   90.00
_cell.angle_beta   90.00
_cell.angle_gamma   90.00
#
_symmetry.space_group_name_H-M   'P 1'
#
loop_
_entity.id
_entity.type
_entity.pdbx_description
1 polymer ?
#
loop_
_entity_poly.entity_id
_entity_poly.type
_entity_poly.pdbx_seq_one_letter_code
_entity_poly.pdbx_strand_id
1 'polypeptide(L)'
;MLVTPAKAVPGVVRTHNAAVVLQHLRLHAPLSRADLAKRIGLNRSTVSSIVTQLLAAGLIHETEFQTDKLGRPGLSLALNPLCGCAVGVEIDPTGVHVVLTNFVAHSVWRRRVRLGQDDSQATFLHCAEELVRQALSQAQSRNLQVLGIGIALPGLVDVQVGELRYAPALHWQNIPFRQEWSRRFGLPILLENNANAAALGEYYFGVAQGVGNFLYVGAGATMGGGIVVNGELFRGRGGFAGEMGHMTLNPKGDTCYCGRKGCWETLVGPRAVVEQYRLRGARAAEIRLAEAGEDDLFTTVVRAADAGDLAALAVMQEMGHYLGIGLANLVNIFNPQLVVLGGFYSLAHETLLPDIKKTIKQHSLYPMRTALSILPSQRGSDDAVLGAVALVLDDRMCRPV
;
A
#
# COMPACT_ATOMS: atom_id res chain seq x y z
N MET A 1 -20.93 -5.04 -22.77
CA MET A 1 -21.89 -6.10 -22.46
C MET A 1 -22.53 -5.73 -21.13
N LEU A 2 -23.81 -5.41 -21.11
CA LEU A 2 -24.56 -5.21 -19.88
C LEU A 2 -24.64 -6.54 -19.13
N VAL A 3 -23.99 -6.59 -17.97
CA VAL A 3 -24.06 -7.76 -17.09
C VAL A 3 -25.49 -7.79 -16.53
N THR A 4 -26.28 -8.77 -16.96
CA THR A 4 -27.58 -9.08 -16.36
C THR A 4 -27.37 -9.45 -14.89
N PRO A 5 -28.14 -8.90 -13.93
CA PRO A 5 -27.97 -9.26 -12.51
C PRO A 5 -28.27 -10.75 -12.37
N ALA A 6 -27.25 -11.53 -11.99
CA ALA A 6 -27.46 -12.90 -11.55
C ALA A 6 -28.40 -12.86 -10.35
N LYS A 7 -29.44 -13.69 -10.33
CA LYS A 7 -30.31 -13.87 -9.17
C LYS A 7 -29.42 -14.17 -7.96
N ALA A 8 -29.38 -13.26 -6.99
CA ALA A 8 -28.50 -13.38 -5.83
C ALA A 8 -28.87 -14.65 -5.06
N VAL A 9 -27.98 -15.63 -5.07
CA VAL A 9 -28.15 -16.85 -4.26
C VAL A 9 -28.13 -16.41 -2.78
N PRO A 10 -29.08 -16.82 -1.94
CA PRO A 10 -29.16 -16.34 -0.55
C PRO A 10 -27.86 -16.46 0.26
N GLY A 11 -27.05 -17.46 0.00
CA GLY A 11 -25.72 -17.63 0.61
C GLY A 11 -24.72 -16.53 0.21
N VAL A 12 -24.70 -16.10 -1.05
CA VAL A 12 -23.81 -15.04 -1.54
C VAL A 12 -24.16 -13.69 -0.91
N VAL A 13 -25.46 -13.37 -0.80
CA VAL A 13 -25.93 -12.15 -0.13
C VAL A 13 -25.52 -12.14 1.34
N ARG A 14 -25.61 -13.28 2.01
CA ARG A 14 -25.25 -13.40 3.42
C ARG A 14 -23.77 -13.21 3.65
N THR A 15 -22.91 -13.85 2.86
CA THR A 15 -21.44 -13.66 2.91
C THR A 15 -21.06 -12.21 2.64
N HIS A 16 -21.67 -11.59 1.62
CA HIS A 16 -21.45 -10.18 1.30
C HIS A 16 -21.83 -9.26 2.48
N ASN A 17 -23.01 -9.46 3.08
CA ASN A 17 -23.45 -8.66 4.23
C ASN A 17 -22.54 -8.85 5.46
N ALA A 18 -22.01 -10.06 5.67
CA ALA A 18 -21.05 -10.32 6.74
C ALA A 18 -19.72 -9.59 6.49
N ALA A 19 -19.22 -9.57 5.25
CA ALA A 19 -18.06 -8.79 4.87
C ALA A 19 -18.27 -7.29 5.11
N VAL A 20 -19.45 -6.75 4.74
CA VAL A 20 -19.80 -5.34 4.99
C VAL A 20 -19.81 -5.03 6.49
N VAL A 21 -20.35 -5.91 7.34
CA VAL A 21 -20.31 -5.74 8.81
C VAL A 21 -18.88 -5.69 9.33
N LEU A 22 -17.99 -6.60 8.87
CA LEU A 22 -16.57 -6.61 9.27
C LEU A 22 -15.82 -5.35 8.82
N GLN A 23 -16.09 -4.87 7.60
CA GLN A 23 -15.49 -3.61 7.11
C GLN A 23 -15.95 -2.41 7.94
N HIS A 24 -17.25 -2.32 8.32
CA HIS A 24 -17.73 -1.26 9.20
C HIS A 24 -17.12 -1.32 10.60
N LEU A 25 -16.93 -2.53 11.15
CA LEU A 25 -16.24 -2.70 12.44
C LEU A 25 -14.77 -2.31 12.31
N ARG A 26 -14.09 -2.68 11.23
CA ARG A 26 -12.70 -2.26 11.00
C ARG A 26 -12.52 -0.74 11.04
N LEU A 27 -13.45 0.00 10.42
CA LEU A 27 -13.34 1.45 10.28
C LEU A 27 -13.85 2.24 11.49
N HIS A 28 -14.81 1.69 12.24
CA HIS A 28 -15.60 2.48 13.18
C HIS A 28 -15.82 1.80 14.53
N ALA A 29 -15.19 0.64 14.78
CA ALA A 29 -15.34 -0.01 16.09
C ALA A 29 -14.82 0.89 17.24
N PRO A 30 -15.44 0.79 18.42
CA PRO A 30 -16.50 -0.12 18.78
C PRO A 30 -17.91 0.37 18.34
N LEU A 31 -18.78 -0.55 17.84
CA LEU A 31 -20.13 -0.24 17.38
C LEU A 31 -21.15 -1.19 18.01
N SER A 32 -22.33 -0.67 18.39
CA SER A 32 -23.47 -1.51 18.78
C SER A 32 -24.14 -2.17 17.55
N ARG A 33 -24.90 -3.26 17.79
CA ARG A 33 -25.71 -3.88 16.72
C ARG A 33 -26.71 -2.88 16.09
N ALA A 34 -27.21 -1.93 16.87
CA ALA A 34 -28.13 -0.90 16.40
C ALA A 34 -27.42 0.13 15.51
N ASP A 35 -26.21 0.56 15.89
CA ASP A 35 -25.41 1.48 15.08
C ASP A 35 -24.97 0.82 13.76
N LEU A 36 -24.58 -0.45 13.79
CA LEU A 36 -24.28 -1.23 12.59
C LEU A 36 -25.50 -1.28 11.64
N ALA A 37 -26.69 -1.64 12.16
CA ALA A 37 -27.91 -1.71 11.37
C ALA A 37 -28.23 -0.36 10.70
N LYS A 38 -28.10 0.74 11.45
CA LYS A 38 -28.32 2.09 10.95
C LYS A 38 -27.32 2.51 9.88
N ARG A 39 -26.03 2.22 10.10
CA ARG A 39 -24.93 2.60 9.17
C ARG A 39 -24.98 1.83 7.85
N ILE A 40 -25.28 0.52 7.93
CA ILE A 40 -25.27 -0.37 6.76
C ILE A 40 -26.62 -0.34 6.01
N GLY A 41 -27.69 0.16 6.63
CA GLY A 41 -29.03 0.16 6.04
C GLY A 41 -29.71 -1.22 6.05
N LEU A 42 -29.26 -2.15 6.90
CA LEU A 42 -29.87 -3.46 7.08
C LEU A 42 -30.84 -3.46 8.27
N ASN A 43 -31.83 -4.35 8.24
CA ASN A 43 -32.74 -4.51 9.39
C ASN A 43 -32.00 -5.12 10.60
N ARG A 44 -32.50 -4.83 11.81
CA ARG A 44 -31.89 -5.27 13.09
C ARG A 44 -31.78 -6.78 13.22
N SER A 45 -32.77 -7.54 12.71
CA SER A 45 -32.75 -9.01 12.80
C SER A 45 -31.65 -9.61 11.91
N THR A 46 -31.48 -9.09 10.70
CA THR A 46 -30.38 -9.51 9.80
C THR A 46 -29.03 -9.24 10.42
N VAL A 47 -28.80 -8.02 10.94
CA VAL A 47 -27.53 -7.68 11.62
C VAL A 47 -27.30 -8.56 12.83
N SER A 48 -28.34 -8.82 13.67
CA SER A 48 -28.21 -9.71 14.83
C SER A 48 -27.83 -11.13 14.44
N SER A 49 -28.40 -11.67 13.37
CA SER A 49 -28.06 -13.00 12.84
C SER A 49 -26.61 -13.06 12.36
N ILE A 50 -26.15 -12.04 11.60
CA ILE A 50 -24.75 -11.95 11.11
C ILE A 50 -23.80 -11.84 12.30
N VAL A 51 -24.05 -10.93 13.24
CA VAL A 51 -23.22 -10.73 14.43
C VAL A 51 -23.07 -12.02 15.24
N THR A 52 -24.19 -12.76 15.45
CA THR A 52 -24.13 -14.06 16.14
C THR A 52 -23.19 -15.04 15.46
N GLN A 53 -23.22 -15.10 14.12
CA GLN A 53 -22.31 -15.97 13.35
C GLN A 53 -20.85 -15.52 13.46
N LEU A 54 -20.58 -14.20 13.33
CA LEU A 54 -19.24 -13.67 13.43
C LEU A 54 -18.63 -13.85 14.82
N LEU A 55 -19.46 -13.75 15.89
CA LEU A 55 -19.05 -14.08 17.27
C LEU A 55 -18.71 -15.58 17.40
N ALA A 56 -19.59 -16.45 16.87
CA ALA A 56 -19.35 -17.91 16.89
C ALA A 56 -18.09 -18.31 16.09
N ALA A 57 -17.79 -17.59 15.00
CA ALA A 57 -16.57 -17.77 14.21
C ALA A 57 -15.32 -17.13 14.86
N GLY A 58 -15.46 -16.44 15.99
CA GLY A 58 -14.38 -15.75 16.69
C GLY A 58 -13.78 -14.54 15.96
N LEU A 59 -14.43 -14.06 14.87
CA LEU A 59 -13.95 -12.92 14.07
C LEU A 59 -14.13 -11.58 14.76
N ILE A 60 -15.15 -11.48 15.62
CA ILE A 60 -15.46 -10.30 16.41
C ILE A 60 -15.64 -10.71 17.87
N HIS A 61 -15.56 -9.74 18.76
CA HIS A 61 -15.84 -9.92 20.19
C HIS A 61 -16.67 -8.76 20.74
N GLU A 62 -17.34 -9.01 21.86
CA GLU A 62 -18.06 -7.98 22.60
C GLU A 62 -17.08 -7.23 23.49
N THR A 63 -17.16 -5.89 23.48
CA THR A 63 -16.35 -5.00 24.30
C THR A 63 -17.22 -4.31 25.35
N GLU A 64 -16.62 -3.94 26.47
CA GLU A 64 -17.32 -3.17 27.49
C GLU A 64 -17.69 -1.76 26.99
N PHE A 65 -18.66 -1.17 27.67
CA PHE A 65 -19.33 0.08 27.31
C PHE A 65 -18.45 1.33 27.33
N GLN A 66 -18.70 2.26 26.38
CA GLN A 66 -18.55 3.70 26.63
C GLN A 66 -19.93 4.28 27.01
N THR A 67 -20.01 4.86 28.21
CA THR A 67 -21.22 5.31 28.91
C THR A 67 -21.68 6.72 28.56
N ASP A 68 -21.66 7.13 27.30
CA ASP A 68 -22.03 8.52 26.93
C ASP A 68 -23.47 8.70 26.41
N LYS A 69 -24.34 7.69 26.45
CA LYS A 69 -25.74 7.83 26.04
C LYS A 69 -26.70 7.32 27.10
N LEU A 70 -27.71 8.17 27.46
CA LEU A 70 -28.86 7.76 28.28
C LEU A 70 -29.59 6.59 27.61
N GLY A 71 -29.61 5.43 28.25
CA GLY A 71 -30.30 4.21 27.82
C GLY A 71 -29.65 2.96 28.41
N ARG A 72 -30.37 1.81 28.32
CA ARG A 72 -29.80 0.54 28.77
C ARG A 72 -28.55 0.25 27.93
N PRO A 73 -27.42 0.02 28.57
CA PRO A 73 -26.18 -0.22 27.87
C PRO A 73 -26.27 -1.43 26.92
N GLY A 74 -26.05 -1.26 25.59
CA GLY A 74 -25.94 -2.34 24.62
C GLY A 74 -24.46 -2.74 24.45
N LEU A 75 -24.09 -4.01 24.36
CA LEU A 75 -22.72 -4.46 24.12
C LEU A 75 -22.18 -3.90 22.80
N SER A 76 -20.99 -3.34 22.84
CA SER A 76 -20.26 -2.89 21.66
C SER A 76 -19.47 -4.06 21.04
N LEU A 77 -19.23 -3.99 19.74
CA LEU A 77 -18.58 -5.02 18.95
C LEU A 77 -17.28 -4.45 18.35
N ALA A 78 -16.24 -5.26 18.35
CA ALA A 78 -14.98 -4.97 17.68
C ALA A 78 -14.43 -6.23 16.99
N LEU A 79 -13.48 -6.05 16.04
CA LEU A 79 -12.73 -7.18 15.48
C LEU A 79 -11.91 -7.84 16.58
N ASN A 80 -11.86 -9.16 16.57
CA ASN A 80 -11.11 -9.93 17.56
C ASN A 80 -9.61 -10.02 17.19
N PRO A 81 -8.69 -9.37 17.92
CA PRO A 81 -7.27 -9.41 17.63
C PRO A 81 -6.67 -10.83 17.64
N LEU A 82 -7.30 -11.75 18.37
CA LEU A 82 -6.83 -13.14 18.54
C LEU A 82 -7.41 -14.11 17.52
N CYS A 83 -8.26 -13.65 16.60
CA CYS A 83 -8.88 -14.48 15.57
C CYS A 83 -7.86 -15.13 14.62
N GLY A 84 -6.67 -14.54 14.52
CA GLY A 84 -5.58 -15.02 13.68
C GLY A 84 -4.53 -13.95 13.46
N CYS A 85 -3.56 -14.30 12.64
CA CYS A 85 -2.48 -13.41 12.26
C CYS A 85 -2.17 -13.52 10.77
N ALA A 86 -1.56 -12.49 10.20
CA ALA A 86 -1.15 -12.43 8.81
C ALA A 86 0.35 -12.16 8.72
N VAL A 87 1.01 -12.83 7.78
CA VAL A 87 2.40 -12.54 7.42
C VAL A 87 2.39 -11.67 6.17
N GLY A 88 3.00 -10.48 6.24
CA GLY A 88 3.32 -9.64 5.10
C GLY A 88 4.79 -9.78 4.76
N VAL A 89 5.09 -9.90 3.48
CA VAL A 89 6.44 -9.97 2.92
C VAL A 89 6.56 -8.90 1.84
N GLU A 90 7.59 -8.10 1.90
CA GLU A 90 8.00 -7.21 0.83
C GLU A 90 9.38 -7.63 0.36
N ILE A 91 9.54 -7.79 -0.95
CA ILE A 91 10.84 -7.97 -1.60
C ILE A 91 11.01 -6.81 -2.56
N ASP A 92 12.07 -6.06 -2.40
CA ASP A 92 12.43 -4.94 -3.27
C ASP A 92 13.93 -4.94 -3.57
N PRO A 93 14.45 -4.07 -4.47
CA PRO A 93 15.89 -4.03 -4.79
C PRO A 93 16.80 -3.71 -3.61
N THR A 94 16.28 -3.28 -2.47
CA THR A 94 17.05 -2.95 -1.26
C THR A 94 17.03 -4.07 -0.21
N GLY A 95 16.24 -5.13 -0.43
CA GLY A 95 16.21 -6.28 0.47
C GLY A 95 14.84 -6.92 0.67
N VAL A 96 14.69 -7.51 1.83
CA VAL A 96 13.48 -8.23 2.25
C VAL A 96 12.98 -7.69 3.58
N HIS A 97 11.69 -7.39 3.64
CA HIS A 97 11.01 -6.97 4.85
C HIS A 97 9.84 -7.92 5.15
N VAL A 98 9.78 -8.45 6.36
CA VAL A 98 8.70 -9.34 6.80
C VAL A 98 8.09 -8.83 8.10
N VAL A 99 6.76 -8.83 8.14
CA VAL A 99 5.97 -8.40 9.30
C VAL A 99 4.95 -9.48 9.63
N LEU A 100 4.81 -9.82 10.89
CA LEU A 100 3.70 -10.60 11.43
C LEU A 100 2.76 -9.64 12.17
N THR A 101 1.49 -9.63 11.83
CA THR A 101 0.47 -8.83 12.52
C THR A 101 -0.63 -9.72 13.07
N ASN A 102 -1.35 -9.24 14.10
CA ASN A 102 -2.61 -9.84 14.50
C ASN A 102 -3.74 -9.42 13.53
N PHE A 103 -4.98 -9.91 13.77
CA PHE A 103 -6.14 -9.67 12.90
C PHE A 103 -6.56 -8.18 12.78
N VAL A 104 -6.15 -7.33 13.70
CA VAL A 104 -6.36 -5.88 13.65
C VAL A 104 -5.10 -5.11 13.20
N ALA A 105 -4.18 -5.80 12.54
CA ALA A 105 -2.95 -5.28 11.98
C ALA A 105 -1.96 -4.65 12.99
N HIS A 106 -2.07 -4.96 14.28
CA HIS A 106 -1.01 -4.62 15.21
C HIS A 106 0.20 -5.52 14.97
N SER A 107 1.38 -4.91 14.82
CA SER A 107 2.62 -5.64 14.58
C SER A 107 3.00 -6.49 15.82
N VAL A 108 3.16 -7.79 15.60
CA VAL A 108 3.56 -8.78 16.61
C VAL A 108 5.07 -9.06 16.53
N TRP A 109 5.60 -9.04 15.32
CA TRP A 109 7.02 -9.23 15.02
C TRP A 109 7.32 -8.64 13.65
N ARG A 110 8.55 -8.13 13.48
CA ARG A 110 9.04 -7.64 12.20
C ARG A 110 10.54 -7.81 12.08
N ARG A 111 11.00 -7.99 10.85
CA ARG A 111 12.42 -7.99 10.50
C ARG A 111 12.64 -7.52 9.09
N ARG A 112 13.67 -6.71 8.92
CA ARG A 112 14.16 -6.26 7.63
C ARG A 112 15.60 -6.70 7.47
N VAL A 113 15.95 -7.24 6.29
CA VAL A 113 17.31 -7.60 5.90
C VAL A 113 17.61 -6.83 4.63
N ARG A 114 18.71 -6.08 4.65
CA ARG A 114 19.23 -5.38 3.49
C ARG A 114 19.96 -6.37 2.61
N LEU A 115 19.68 -6.29 1.32
CA LEU A 115 20.34 -6.99 0.23
C LEU A 115 20.57 -5.98 -0.89
N GLY A 116 21.60 -6.19 -1.68
CA GLY A 116 21.99 -5.25 -2.74
C GLY A 116 21.81 -5.83 -4.14
N GLN A 117 22.17 -5.03 -5.14
CA GLN A 117 22.08 -5.43 -6.55
C GLN A 117 23.05 -6.59 -6.91
N ASP A 118 24.10 -6.80 -6.12
CA ASP A 118 25.06 -7.89 -6.30
C ASP A 118 24.59 -9.22 -5.72
N ASP A 119 23.52 -9.21 -4.92
CA ASP A 119 22.94 -10.40 -4.35
C ASP A 119 22.09 -11.18 -5.37
N SER A 120 22.27 -12.48 -5.41
CA SER A 120 21.53 -13.33 -6.36
C SER A 120 20.05 -13.43 -6.03
N GLN A 121 19.22 -13.74 -7.04
CA GLN A 121 17.82 -14.10 -6.83
C GLN A 121 17.65 -15.18 -5.76
N ALA A 122 18.52 -16.21 -5.76
CA ALA A 122 18.48 -17.29 -4.78
C ALA A 122 18.73 -16.78 -3.36
N THR A 123 19.63 -15.80 -3.18
CA THR A 123 19.90 -15.16 -1.88
C THR A 123 18.66 -14.43 -1.36
N PHE A 124 17.99 -13.63 -2.20
CA PHE A 124 16.75 -12.94 -1.84
C PHE A 124 15.64 -13.90 -1.44
N LEU A 125 15.39 -14.93 -2.27
CA LEU A 125 14.35 -15.92 -2.01
C LEU A 125 14.64 -16.72 -0.74
N HIS A 126 15.87 -17.15 -0.53
CA HIS A 126 16.28 -17.86 0.69
C HIS A 126 16.11 -16.97 1.93
N CYS A 127 16.54 -15.71 1.86
CA CYS A 127 16.35 -14.75 2.95
C CYS A 127 14.86 -14.57 3.27
N ALA A 128 14.02 -14.35 2.26
CA ALA A 128 12.57 -14.16 2.44
C ALA A 128 11.93 -15.41 3.10
N GLU A 129 12.28 -16.60 2.64
CA GLU A 129 11.78 -17.86 3.21
C GLU A 129 12.20 -18.05 4.67
N GLU A 130 13.44 -17.72 4.99
CA GLU A 130 13.94 -17.83 6.36
C GLU A 130 13.24 -16.84 7.30
N LEU A 131 13.03 -15.60 6.86
CA LEU A 131 12.27 -14.62 7.63
C LEU A 131 10.81 -15.04 7.83
N VAL A 132 10.19 -15.64 6.81
CA VAL A 132 8.84 -16.22 6.93
C VAL A 132 8.82 -17.33 7.97
N ARG A 133 9.79 -18.28 7.96
CA ARG A 133 9.87 -19.32 8.98
C ARG A 133 9.99 -18.75 10.40
N GLN A 134 10.77 -17.68 10.56
CA GLN A 134 10.88 -16.98 11.85
C GLN A 134 9.54 -16.36 12.26
N ALA A 135 8.81 -15.70 11.33
CA ALA A 135 7.47 -15.15 11.60
C ALA A 135 6.48 -16.26 12.01
N LEU A 136 6.49 -17.40 11.31
CA LEU A 136 5.64 -18.56 11.64
C LEU A 136 5.95 -19.13 13.02
N SER A 137 7.24 -19.24 13.40
CA SER A 137 7.66 -19.65 14.75
C SER A 137 7.16 -18.66 15.82
N GLN A 138 7.18 -17.36 15.53
CA GLN A 138 6.63 -16.32 16.41
C GLN A 138 5.10 -16.42 16.56
N ALA A 139 4.38 -16.77 15.50
CA ALA A 139 2.95 -17.03 15.57
C ALA A 139 2.65 -18.26 16.44
N GLN A 140 3.39 -19.35 16.21
CA GLN A 140 3.23 -20.60 16.96
C GLN A 140 3.50 -20.40 18.46
N SER A 141 4.57 -19.69 18.84
CA SER A 141 4.89 -19.43 20.25
C SER A 141 3.82 -18.61 20.99
N ARG A 142 2.94 -17.93 20.26
CA ARG A 142 1.83 -17.14 20.78
C ARG A 142 0.47 -17.80 20.59
N ASN A 143 0.43 -19.05 20.11
CA ASN A 143 -0.80 -19.78 19.76
C ASN A 143 -1.71 -19.01 18.79
N LEU A 144 -1.13 -18.24 17.84
CA LEU A 144 -1.87 -17.52 16.81
C LEU A 144 -1.99 -18.35 15.55
N GLN A 145 -3.20 -18.50 15.04
CA GLN A 145 -3.45 -19.14 13.74
C GLN A 145 -3.01 -18.22 12.62
N VAL A 146 -2.10 -18.68 11.75
CA VAL A 146 -1.69 -17.92 10.55
C VAL A 146 -2.74 -18.09 9.47
N LEU A 147 -3.31 -16.99 9.01
CA LEU A 147 -4.38 -16.93 7.99
C LEU A 147 -3.83 -17.05 6.58
N GLY A 148 -2.61 -16.59 6.35
CA GLY A 148 -1.94 -16.62 5.06
C GLY A 148 -0.68 -15.76 5.03
N ILE A 149 -0.04 -15.74 3.87
CA ILE A 149 1.15 -14.94 3.57
C ILE A 149 0.81 -14.04 2.38
N GLY A 150 0.88 -12.73 2.57
CA GLY A 150 0.81 -11.74 1.51
C GLY A 150 2.22 -11.34 1.05
N ILE A 151 2.43 -11.19 -0.23
CA ILE A 151 3.73 -10.84 -0.82
C ILE A 151 3.58 -9.62 -1.70
N ALA A 152 4.30 -8.56 -1.40
CA ALA A 152 4.44 -7.35 -2.20
C ALA A 152 5.74 -7.43 -3.00
N LEU A 153 5.65 -7.24 -4.32
CA LEU A 153 6.76 -7.41 -5.28
C LEU A 153 6.83 -6.22 -6.22
N PRO A 154 8.03 -5.79 -6.65
CA PRO A 154 8.15 -4.77 -7.70
C PRO A 154 7.79 -5.37 -9.07
N GLY A 155 7.29 -4.51 -9.98
CA GLY A 155 7.02 -4.89 -11.37
C GLY A 155 5.67 -5.57 -11.59
N LEU A 156 5.58 -6.39 -12.65
CA LEU A 156 4.34 -6.96 -13.14
C LEU A 156 3.98 -8.28 -12.44
N VAL A 157 2.96 -8.24 -11.60
CA VAL A 157 2.47 -9.39 -10.82
C VAL A 157 1.13 -9.87 -11.36
N ASP A 158 1.08 -11.12 -11.81
CA ASP A 158 -0.17 -11.78 -12.17
C ASP A 158 -0.83 -12.32 -10.88
N VAL A 159 -1.74 -11.54 -10.33
CA VAL A 159 -2.40 -11.86 -9.06
C VAL A 159 -3.35 -13.06 -9.16
N GLN A 160 -3.85 -13.38 -10.37
CA GLN A 160 -4.75 -14.52 -10.60
C GLN A 160 -3.99 -15.84 -10.55
N VAL A 161 -2.89 -15.92 -11.29
CA VAL A 161 -2.01 -17.09 -11.30
C VAL A 161 -1.14 -17.14 -10.04
N GLY A 162 -0.77 -15.98 -9.48
CA GLY A 162 0.14 -15.87 -8.34
C GLY A 162 1.61 -15.99 -8.75
N GLU A 163 1.97 -15.25 -9.79
CA GLU A 163 3.30 -15.28 -10.41
C GLU A 163 3.85 -13.87 -10.60
N LEU A 164 5.12 -13.67 -10.29
CA LEU A 164 5.86 -12.50 -10.74
C LEU A 164 6.24 -12.71 -12.21
N ARG A 165 5.62 -11.93 -13.11
CA ARG A 165 5.91 -12.01 -14.54
C ARG A 165 7.22 -11.34 -14.92
N TYR A 166 7.44 -10.13 -14.41
CA TYR A 166 8.63 -9.36 -14.76
C TYR A 166 8.92 -8.25 -13.74
N ALA A 167 10.09 -8.25 -13.18
CA ALA A 167 10.61 -7.20 -12.29
C ALA A 167 11.92 -6.63 -12.86
N PRO A 168 11.87 -5.55 -13.65
CA PRO A 168 13.07 -4.98 -14.29
C PRO A 168 14.17 -4.62 -13.29
N ALA A 169 13.79 -4.02 -12.16
CA ALA A 169 14.73 -3.55 -11.15
C ALA A 169 15.48 -4.67 -10.40
N LEU A 170 14.94 -5.91 -10.42
CA LEU A 170 15.56 -7.10 -9.85
C LEU A 170 16.14 -8.03 -10.92
N HIS A 171 15.89 -7.78 -12.21
CA HIS A 171 16.19 -8.67 -13.33
C HIS A 171 15.54 -10.06 -13.19
N TRP A 172 14.35 -10.13 -12.59
CA TRP A 172 13.61 -11.38 -12.35
C TRP A 172 12.47 -11.56 -13.34
N GLN A 173 12.18 -12.83 -13.68
CA GLN A 173 11.10 -13.19 -14.60
C GLN A 173 10.47 -14.52 -14.20
N ASN A 174 9.16 -14.65 -14.39
CA ASN A 174 8.39 -15.90 -14.31
C ASN A 174 8.61 -16.72 -13.05
N ILE A 175 8.44 -16.10 -11.87
CA ILE A 175 8.59 -16.78 -10.57
C ILE A 175 7.20 -17.17 -10.05
N PRO A 176 6.89 -18.48 -9.93
CA PRO A 176 5.57 -18.96 -9.52
C PRO A 176 5.42 -19.01 -7.99
N PHE A 177 5.46 -17.84 -7.33
CA PHE A 177 5.46 -17.72 -5.86
C PHE A 177 4.31 -18.48 -5.20
N ARG A 178 3.07 -18.35 -5.71
CA ARG A 178 1.92 -19.03 -5.10
C ARG A 178 2.10 -20.53 -5.10
N GLN A 179 2.49 -21.12 -6.24
CA GLN A 179 2.67 -22.55 -6.36
C GLN A 179 3.78 -23.07 -5.43
N GLU A 180 4.94 -22.42 -5.45
CA GLU A 180 6.10 -22.86 -4.68
C GLU A 180 5.90 -22.65 -3.19
N TRP A 181 5.44 -21.47 -2.79
CA TRP A 181 5.31 -21.14 -1.37
C TRP A 181 4.10 -21.79 -0.70
N SER A 182 2.97 -22.00 -1.42
CA SER A 182 1.86 -22.77 -0.87
C SER A 182 2.28 -24.22 -0.57
N ARG A 183 3.08 -24.84 -1.46
CA ARG A 183 3.62 -26.19 -1.22
C ARG A 183 4.60 -26.20 -0.04
N ARG A 184 5.41 -25.16 0.11
CA ARG A 184 6.46 -25.08 1.14
C ARG A 184 5.93 -24.77 2.52
N PHE A 185 4.96 -23.86 2.64
CA PHE A 185 4.45 -23.38 3.93
C PHE A 185 3.08 -23.95 4.30
N GLY A 186 2.35 -24.57 3.36
CA GLY A 186 1.01 -25.11 3.62
C GLY A 186 -0.05 -24.04 3.89
N LEU A 187 0.18 -22.80 3.46
CA LEU A 187 -0.65 -21.64 3.72
C LEU A 187 -1.15 -20.99 2.42
N PRO A 188 -2.28 -20.24 2.47
CA PRO A 188 -2.68 -19.37 1.37
C PRO A 188 -1.62 -18.32 1.06
N ILE A 189 -1.28 -18.15 -0.22
CA ILE A 189 -0.30 -17.16 -0.70
C ILE A 189 -1.01 -16.18 -1.62
N LEU A 190 -0.92 -14.91 -1.27
CA LEU A 190 -1.50 -13.79 -2.02
C LEU A 190 -0.37 -12.88 -2.48
N LEU A 191 -0.42 -12.47 -3.75
CA LEU A 191 0.60 -11.60 -4.34
C LEU A 191 -0.02 -10.29 -4.81
N GLU A 192 0.77 -9.22 -4.72
CA GLU A 192 0.41 -7.93 -5.33
C GLU A 192 1.68 -7.17 -5.76
N ASN A 193 1.52 -6.23 -6.70
CA ASN A 193 2.55 -5.22 -6.93
C ASN A 193 2.74 -4.36 -5.67
N ASN A 194 3.99 -3.96 -5.35
CA ASN A 194 4.31 -3.25 -4.12
C ASN A 194 3.57 -1.90 -3.98
N ALA A 195 3.40 -1.13 -5.06
CA ALA A 195 2.68 0.13 -5.00
C ALA A 195 1.15 -0.07 -4.86
N ASN A 196 0.60 -1.09 -5.50
CA ASN A 196 -0.79 -1.52 -5.28
C ASN A 196 -0.99 -2.02 -3.83
N ALA A 197 -0.05 -2.79 -3.32
CA ALA A 197 -0.07 -3.22 -1.92
C ALA A 197 -0.02 -2.02 -0.98
N ALA A 198 0.87 -1.05 -1.24
CA ALA A 198 0.95 0.18 -0.45
C ALA A 198 -0.36 0.98 -0.47
N ALA A 199 -1.02 1.09 -1.63
CA ALA A 199 -2.36 1.68 -1.73
C ALA A 199 -3.39 0.96 -0.85
N LEU A 200 -3.37 -0.38 -0.84
CA LEU A 200 -4.21 -1.17 0.07
C LEU A 200 -3.84 -0.91 1.54
N GLY A 201 -2.56 -0.83 1.87
CA GLY A 201 -2.09 -0.49 3.21
C GLY A 201 -2.65 0.84 3.69
N GLU A 202 -2.63 1.86 2.83
CA GLU A 202 -3.23 3.18 3.11
C GLU A 202 -4.76 3.13 3.24
N TYR A 203 -5.44 2.36 2.40
CA TYR A 203 -6.89 2.17 2.47
C TYR A 203 -7.32 1.43 3.74
N TYR A 204 -6.53 0.44 4.18
CA TYR A 204 -6.86 -0.38 5.35
C TYR A 204 -6.43 0.26 6.67
N PHE A 205 -5.25 0.90 6.71
CA PHE A 205 -4.59 1.26 7.97
C PHE A 205 -4.05 2.69 7.99
N GLY A 206 -4.06 3.40 6.85
CA GLY A 206 -3.43 4.70 6.68
C GLY A 206 -4.41 5.85 6.51
N VAL A 207 -3.96 6.90 5.81
CA VAL A 207 -4.66 8.16 5.61
C VAL A 207 -5.82 8.07 4.63
N ALA A 208 -5.91 7.00 3.84
CA ALA A 208 -6.96 6.78 2.86
C ALA A 208 -8.14 5.95 3.41
N GLN A 209 -8.22 5.71 4.71
CA GLN A 209 -9.34 4.99 5.32
C GLN A 209 -10.67 5.68 5.02
N GLY A 210 -11.62 4.92 4.45
CA GLY A 210 -12.95 5.43 4.10
C GLY A 210 -13.01 6.28 2.83
N VAL A 211 -11.88 6.48 2.13
CA VAL A 211 -11.80 7.22 0.87
C VAL A 211 -11.93 6.24 -0.29
N GLY A 212 -13.04 6.30 -1.02
CA GLY A 212 -13.33 5.35 -2.10
C GLY A 212 -12.56 5.60 -3.40
N ASN A 213 -12.10 6.81 -3.65
CA ASN A 213 -11.40 7.18 -4.89
C ASN A 213 -10.13 7.93 -4.57
N PHE A 214 -8.99 7.26 -4.66
CA PHE A 214 -7.69 7.89 -4.41
C PHE A 214 -6.58 7.27 -5.24
N LEU A 215 -5.48 7.98 -5.31
CA LEU A 215 -4.24 7.55 -5.91
C LEU A 215 -3.16 7.46 -4.82
N TYR A 216 -2.43 6.36 -4.81
CA TYR A 216 -1.16 6.26 -4.10
C TYR A 216 -0.04 6.48 -5.11
N VAL A 217 0.90 7.35 -4.80
CA VAL A 217 2.11 7.60 -5.60
C VAL A 217 3.30 7.59 -4.65
N GLY A 218 4.15 6.61 -4.78
CA GLY A 218 5.27 6.42 -3.86
C GLY A 218 6.59 6.14 -4.58
N ALA A 219 7.66 6.43 -3.88
CA ALA A 219 9.00 6.09 -4.31
C ALA A 219 9.77 5.39 -3.19
N GLY A 220 10.36 4.27 -3.53
CA GLY A 220 11.38 3.56 -2.78
C GLY A 220 12.62 3.45 -3.66
N ALA A 221 13.11 2.24 -3.93
CA ALA A 221 14.15 2.03 -4.95
C ALA A 221 13.66 2.42 -6.36
N THR A 222 12.38 2.31 -6.62
CA THR A 222 11.69 2.70 -7.86
C THR A 222 10.44 3.52 -7.54
N MET A 223 9.90 4.20 -8.56
CA MET A 223 8.63 4.90 -8.44
C MET A 223 7.47 3.99 -8.85
N GLY A 224 6.43 3.93 -8.03
CA GLY A 224 5.21 3.18 -8.34
C GLY A 224 3.94 3.92 -7.98
N GLY A 225 2.81 3.41 -8.44
CA GLY A 225 1.50 3.95 -8.10
C GLY A 225 0.42 2.88 -7.98
N GLY A 226 -0.55 3.15 -7.11
CA GLY A 226 -1.76 2.35 -6.95
C GLY A 226 -3.00 3.21 -7.17
N ILE A 227 -4.00 2.65 -7.82
CA ILE A 227 -5.25 3.32 -8.15
C ILE A 227 -6.38 2.63 -7.41
N VAL A 228 -7.13 3.37 -6.61
CA VAL A 228 -8.33 2.86 -5.94
C VAL A 228 -9.55 3.62 -6.47
N VAL A 229 -10.55 2.88 -6.95
CA VAL A 229 -11.81 3.39 -7.49
C VAL A 229 -12.96 2.66 -6.81
N ASN A 230 -13.88 3.42 -6.22
CA ASN A 230 -15.02 2.89 -5.45
C ASN A 230 -14.61 1.90 -4.33
N GLY A 231 -13.46 2.14 -3.70
CA GLY A 231 -12.93 1.31 -2.63
C GLY A 231 -12.22 0.02 -3.09
N GLU A 232 -12.04 -0.17 -4.39
CA GLU A 232 -11.39 -1.34 -4.96
C GLU A 232 -10.12 -0.94 -5.74
N LEU A 233 -9.07 -1.74 -5.64
CA LEU A 233 -7.87 -1.57 -6.46
C LEU A 233 -8.21 -1.77 -7.94
N PHE A 234 -7.85 -0.78 -8.75
CA PHE A 234 -7.94 -0.86 -10.20
C PHE A 234 -6.71 -1.56 -10.79
N ARG A 235 -6.84 -2.84 -11.07
CA ARG A 235 -5.74 -3.69 -11.58
C ARG A 235 -5.66 -3.77 -13.10
N GLY A 236 -6.64 -3.22 -13.83
CA GLY A 236 -6.74 -3.42 -15.26
C GLY A 236 -6.97 -4.88 -15.67
N ARG A 237 -6.80 -5.18 -16.96
CA ARG A 237 -7.10 -6.51 -17.50
C ARG A 237 -6.17 -7.62 -16.98
N GLY A 238 -4.88 -7.33 -16.87
CA GLY A 238 -3.84 -8.32 -16.55
C GLY A 238 -3.27 -8.21 -15.13
N GLY A 239 -3.80 -7.29 -14.31
CA GLY A 239 -3.21 -7.01 -13.02
C GLY A 239 -2.11 -5.93 -13.04
N PHE A 240 -1.84 -5.31 -14.20
CA PHE A 240 -0.66 -4.48 -14.46
C PHE A 240 -0.99 -2.97 -14.55
N ALA A 241 -2.16 -2.53 -14.13
CA ALA A 241 -2.47 -1.11 -14.06
C ALA A 241 -1.67 -0.45 -12.92
N GLY A 242 -1.39 0.85 -13.08
CA GLY A 242 -0.68 1.60 -12.03
C GLY A 242 0.80 1.86 -12.31
N GLU A 243 1.32 1.42 -13.45
CA GLU A 243 2.70 1.67 -13.90
C GLU A 243 2.94 3.15 -14.27
N MET A 244 2.56 4.07 -13.37
CA MET A 244 2.55 5.52 -13.59
C MET A 244 3.96 6.09 -13.76
N GLY A 245 4.95 5.53 -13.06
CA GLY A 245 6.35 5.94 -13.19
C GLY A 245 6.87 5.86 -14.61
N HIS A 246 6.26 5.01 -15.44
CA HIS A 246 6.62 4.83 -16.82
C HIS A 246 5.78 5.66 -17.83
N MET A 247 4.93 6.59 -17.36
CA MET A 247 4.33 7.60 -18.25
C MET A 247 5.43 8.47 -18.85
N THR A 248 5.41 8.67 -20.16
CA THR A 248 6.37 9.54 -20.84
C THR A 248 5.99 11.01 -20.63
N LEU A 249 6.74 11.74 -19.80
CA LEU A 249 6.56 13.18 -19.63
C LEU A 249 7.54 14.00 -20.47
N ASN A 250 8.71 13.47 -20.79
CA ASN A 250 9.69 14.13 -21.64
C ASN A 250 10.23 13.14 -22.71
N PRO A 251 9.65 13.10 -23.92
CA PRO A 251 10.09 12.13 -24.94
C PRO A 251 11.55 12.22 -25.35
N LYS A 252 12.21 13.36 -25.05
CA LYS A 252 13.65 13.58 -25.29
C LYS A 252 14.51 13.42 -24.03
N GLY A 253 13.89 12.98 -22.92
CA GLY A 253 14.57 12.81 -21.63
C GLY A 253 15.43 11.55 -21.56
N ASP A 254 15.92 11.29 -20.37
CA ASP A 254 16.84 10.20 -20.08
C ASP A 254 16.24 8.82 -20.33
N THR A 255 17.12 7.84 -20.56
CA THR A 255 16.71 6.44 -20.71
C THR A 255 16.35 5.86 -19.34
N CYS A 256 15.13 5.36 -19.22
CA CYS A 256 14.66 4.63 -18.06
C CYS A 256 15.18 3.19 -18.07
N TYR A 257 15.32 2.55 -16.90
CA TYR A 257 15.69 1.13 -16.80
C TYR A 257 14.67 0.19 -17.50
N CYS A 258 13.45 0.65 -17.78
CA CYS A 258 12.50 -0.09 -18.62
C CYS A 258 12.84 -0.08 -20.12
N GLY A 259 13.94 0.56 -20.51
CA GLY A 259 14.41 0.67 -21.90
C GLY A 259 13.81 1.84 -22.70
N ARG A 260 12.77 2.53 -22.18
CA ARG A 260 12.13 3.69 -22.83
C ARG A 260 12.75 4.99 -22.37
N LYS A 261 12.53 6.08 -23.14
CA LYS A 261 13.00 7.42 -22.79
C LYS A 261 11.92 8.28 -22.17
N GLY A 262 12.32 9.14 -21.23
CA GLY A 262 11.50 10.21 -20.68
C GLY A 262 10.34 9.77 -19.81
N CYS A 263 10.47 8.61 -19.17
CA CYS A 263 9.53 8.16 -18.16
C CYS A 263 9.49 9.16 -16.99
N TRP A 264 8.33 9.31 -16.35
CA TRP A 264 8.15 10.21 -15.21
C TRP A 264 9.17 9.93 -14.10
N GLU A 265 9.45 8.68 -13.84
CA GLU A 265 10.45 8.25 -12.86
C GLU A 265 11.86 8.79 -13.12
N THR A 266 12.27 9.01 -14.39
CA THR A 266 13.57 9.59 -14.71
C THR A 266 13.68 11.09 -14.35
N LEU A 267 12.56 11.72 -13.98
CA LEU A 267 12.50 13.13 -13.56
C LEU A 267 12.33 13.28 -12.04
N VAL A 268 11.64 12.34 -11.39
CA VAL A 268 11.23 12.47 -9.99
C VAL A 268 11.65 11.29 -9.10
N GLY A 269 12.20 10.24 -9.68
CA GLY A 269 12.70 9.09 -8.91
C GLY A 269 13.90 9.46 -8.05
N PRO A 270 14.14 8.78 -6.92
CA PRO A 270 15.20 9.11 -5.98
C PRO A 270 16.60 9.16 -6.63
N ARG A 271 16.89 8.24 -7.54
CA ARG A 271 18.16 8.24 -8.29
C ARG A 271 18.33 9.50 -9.13
N ALA A 272 17.29 9.93 -9.84
CA ALA A 272 17.33 11.14 -10.66
C ALA A 272 17.58 12.37 -9.79
N VAL A 273 16.91 12.48 -8.65
CA VAL A 273 17.07 13.58 -7.69
C VAL A 273 18.49 13.66 -7.15
N VAL A 274 19.06 12.53 -6.73
CA VAL A 274 20.44 12.46 -6.22
C VAL A 274 21.44 12.86 -7.30
N GLU A 275 21.26 12.39 -8.53
CA GLU A 275 22.15 12.75 -9.66
C GLU A 275 22.05 14.23 -10.01
N GLN A 276 20.85 14.79 -10.06
CA GLN A 276 20.65 16.24 -10.27
C GLN A 276 21.30 17.07 -9.15
N TYR A 277 21.27 16.60 -7.92
CA TYR A 277 21.95 17.26 -6.82
C TYR A 277 23.48 17.21 -6.96
N ARG A 278 24.04 16.05 -7.38
CA ARG A 278 25.49 15.95 -7.71
C ARG A 278 25.92 16.96 -8.77
N LEU A 279 25.14 17.04 -9.84
CA LEU A 279 25.44 17.93 -10.97
C LEU A 279 25.39 19.42 -10.59
N ARG A 280 24.48 19.82 -9.70
CA ARG A 280 24.25 21.24 -9.32
C ARG A 280 25.02 21.65 -8.07
N GLY A 281 25.20 20.77 -7.13
CA GLY A 281 25.77 21.03 -5.81
C GLY A 281 27.30 20.98 -5.78
N ALA A 282 27.95 20.61 -6.89
CA ALA A 282 29.39 20.52 -7.04
C ALA A 282 30.08 19.75 -5.88
N ARG A 283 31.24 20.22 -5.43
CA ARG A 283 32.05 19.57 -4.39
C ARG A 283 31.32 19.41 -3.06
N ALA A 284 30.41 20.35 -2.70
CA ALA A 284 29.67 20.27 -1.45
C ALA A 284 28.67 19.11 -1.45
N ALA A 285 28.00 18.88 -2.59
CA ALA A 285 27.11 17.74 -2.75
C ALA A 285 27.86 16.41 -2.72
N GLU A 286 29.01 16.32 -3.38
CA GLU A 286 29.86 15.12 -3.38
C GLU A 286 30.29 14.72 -1.97
N ILE A 287 30.71 15.67 -1.14
CA ILE A 287 31.15 15.43 0.23
C ILE A 287 29.95 14.89 1.05
N ARG A 288 28.79 15.58 1.01
CA ARG A 288 27.60 15.15 1.77
C ARG A 288 27.09 13.78 1.35
N LEU A 289 27.09 13.48 0.05
CA LEU A 289 26.64 12.19 -0.45
C LEU A 289 27.65 11.07 -0.18
N ALA A 290 28.96 11.38 -0.13
CA ALA A 290 30.00 10.42 0.24
C ALA A 290 29.97 10.04 1.73
N GLU A 291 29.53 10.96 2.59
CA GLU A 291 29.34 10.73 4.03
C GLU A 291 28.04 9.96 4.33
N ALA A 292 27.07 9.95 3.41
CA ALA A 292 25.82 9.22 3.52
C ALA A 292 26.01 7.76 3.11
N GLY A 293 25.33 6.84 3.79
CA GLY A 293 25.17 5.47 3.30
C GLY A 293 24.33 5.45 2.00
N GLU A 294 24.50 4.45 1.15
CA GLU A 294 23.79 4.36 -0.14
C GLU A 294 22.24 4.46 0.02
N ASP A 295 21.70 3.94 1.10
CA ASP A 295 20.25 3.96 1.40
C ASP A 295 19.74 5.31 1.89
N ASP A 296 20.62 6.25 2.19
CA ASP A 296 20.27 7.56 2.77
C ASP A 296 20.52 8.74 1.80
N LEU A 297 20.92 8.47 0.57
CA LEU A 297 21.30 9.50 -0.40
C LEU A 297 20.15 10.49 -0.67
N PHE A 298 18.94 9.99 -0.91
CA PHE A 298 17.78 10.86 -1.13
C PHE A 298 17.47 11.70 0.12
N THR A 299 17.46 11.07 1.30
CA THR A 299 17.22 11.75 2.59
C THR A 299 18.28 12.83 2.84
N THR A 300 19.52 12.59 2.39
CA THR A 300 20.59 13.58 2.46
C THR A 300 20.29 14.81 1.62
N VAL A 301 19.72 14.64 0.42
CA VAL A 301 19.27 15.77 -0.42
C VAL A 301 18.14 16.55 0.26
N VAL A 302 17.16 15.85 0.84
CA VAL A 302 16.06 16.48 1.59
C VAL A 302 16.61 17.29 2.75
N ARG A 303 17.46 16.71 3.60
CA ARG A 303 18.08 17.41 4.74
C ARG A 303 18.93 18.61 4.30
N ALA A 304 19.63 18.51 3.16
CA ALA A 304 20.37 19.64 2.61
C ALA A 304 19.44 20.78 2.17
N ALA A 305 18.31 20.46 1.55
CA ALA A 305 17.28 21.44 1.19
C ALA A 305 16.69 22.12 2.44
N ASP A 306 16.34 21.35 3.48
CA ASP A 306 15.84 21.86 4.77
C ASP A 306 16.88 22.75 5.48
N ALA A 307 18.16 22.48 5.30
CA ALA A 307 19.27 23.30 5.79
C ALA A 307 19.56 24.55 4.93
N GLY A 308 18.81 24.78 3.84
CA GLY A 308 18.92 25.96 2.98
C GLY A 308 20.00 25.85 1.88
N ASP A 309 20.46 24.63 1.55
CA ASP A 309 21.36 24.43 0.41
C ASP A 309 20.64 24.76 -0.90
N LEU A 310 21.12 25.78 -1.61
CA LEU A 310 20.45 26.31 -2.81
C LEU A 310 20.37 25.29 -3.96
N ALA A 311 21.35 24.42 -4.10
CA ALA A 311 21.34 23.38 -5.14
C ALA A 311 20.30 22.30 -4.79
N ALA A 312 20.24 21.87 -3.54
CA ALA A 312 19.23 20.92 -3.07
C ALA A 312 17.82 21.50 -3.19
N LEU A 313 17.61 22.76 -2.78
CA LEU A 313 16.32 23.45 -2.93
C LEU A 313 15.88 23.52 -4.40
N ALA A 314 16.78 23.88 -5.31
CA ALA A 314 16.47 23.93 -6.74
C ALA A 314 16.08 22.57 -7.32
N VAL A 315 16.76 21.49 -6.89
CA VAL A 315 16.42 20.11 -7.28
C VAL A 315 15.06 19.69 -6.72
N MET A 316 14.77 19.99 -5.46
CA MET A 316 13.49 19.66 -4.84
C MET A 316 12.31 20.43 -5.46
N GLN A 317 12.52 21.72 -5.82
CA GLN A 317 11.51 22.51 -6.55
C GLN A 317 11.22 21.92 -7.93
N GLU A 318 12.25 21.54 -8.68
CA GLU A 318 12.09 20.90 -9.99
C GLU A 318 11.38 19.54 -9.87
N MET A 319 11.76 18.74 -8.88
CA MET A 319 11.07 17.49 -8.55
C MET A 319 9.59 17.74 -8.25
N GLY A 320 9.28 18.72 -7.39
CA GLY A 320 7.90 19.11 -7.05
C GLY A 320 7.10 19.53 -8.29
N HIS A 321 7.73 20.27 -9.20
CA HIS A 321 7.12 20.66 -10.46
C HIS A 321 6.78 19.44 -11.34
N TYR A 322 7.72 18.53 -11.59
CA TYR A 322 7.46 17.34 -12.41
C TYR A 322 6.52 16.33 -11.73
N LEU A 323 6.56 16.21 -10.39
CA LEU A 323 5.53 15.48 -9.65
C LEU A 323 4.16 16.10 -9.90
N GLY A 324 4.06 17.42 -9.82
CA GLY A 324 2.84 18.17 -10.08
C GLY A 324 2.29 17.97 -11.49
N ILE A 325 3.15 17.89 -12.53
CA ILE A 325 2.71 17.62 -13.92
C ILE A 325 2.11 16.21 -14.02
N GLY A 326 2.81 15.20 -13.55
CA GLY A 326 2.32 13.82 -13.58
C GLY A 326 1.03 13.65 -12.80
N LEU A 327 0.96 14.23 -11.60
CA LEU A 327 -0.25 14.22 -10.77
C LEU A 327 -1.41 14.98 -11.44
N ALA A 328 -1.17 16.10 -12.10
CA ALA A 328 -2.23 16.83 -12.84
C ALA A 328 -2.83 15.99 -13.96
N ASN A 329 -2.01 15.22 -14.70
CA ASN A 329 -2.48 14.28 -15.70
C ASN A 329 -3.39 13.20 -15.08
N LEU A 330 -2.96 12.62 -13.96
CA LEU A 330 -3.73 11.59 -13.24
C LEU A 330 -5.03 12.16 -12.64
N VAL A 331 -4.98 13.39 -12.11
CA VAL A 331 -6.17 14.11 -11.60
C VAL A 331 -7.19 14.33 -12.71
N ASN A 332 -6.74 14.74 -13.90
CA ASN A 332 -7.62 14.92 -15.06
C ASN A 332 -8.24 13.61 -15.57
N ILE A 333 -7.58 12.47 -15.38
CA ILE A 333 -8.05 11.14 -15.83
C ILE A 333 -8.98 10.50 -14.79
N PHE A 334 -8.58 10.49 -13.51
CA PHE A 334 -9.25 9.72 -12.45
C PHE A 334 -10.12 10.56 -11.52
N ASN A 335 -9.95 11.87 -11.49
CA ASN A 335 -10.67 12.78 -10.59
C ASN A 335 -10.72 12.26 -9.13
N PRO A 336 -9.58 11.98 -8.50
CA PRO A 336 -9.52 11.39 -7.17
C PRO A 336 -9.89 12.41 -6.09
N GLN A 337 -10.38 11.93 -4.94
CA GLN A 337 -10.59 12.73 -3.73
C GLN A 337 -9.27 12.99 -2.99
N LEU A 338 -8.32 12.07 -3.09
CA LEU A 338 -7.07 12.08 -2.36
C LEU A 338 -5.93 11.56 -3.23
N VAL A 339 -4.76 12.19 -3.11
CA VAL A 339 -3.47 11.63 -3.51
C VAL A 339 -2.66 11.37 -2.25
N VAL A 340 -2.19 10.15 -2.07
CA VAL A 340 -1.26 9.78 -1.00
C VAL A 340 0.15 9.74 -1.56
N LEU A 341 1.05 10.53 -0.97
CA LEU A 341 2.48 10.52 -1.29
C LEU A 341 3.19 9.56 -0.34
N GLY A 342 3.73 8.44 -0.87
CA GLY A 342 4.34 7.39 -0.09
C GLY A 342 5.87 7.29 -0.23
N GLY A 343 6.48 6.46 0.61
CA GLY A 343 7.91 6.24 0.60
C GLY A 343 8.71 7.54 0.76
N PHE A 344 9.73 7.75 -0.06
CA PHE A 344 10.57 8.95 -0.03
C PHE A 344 9.78 10.25 -0.26
N TYR A 345 8.67 10.21 -0.99
CA TYR A 345 7.85 11.42 -1.19
C TYR A 345 7.14 11.86 0.09
N SER A 346 6.84 10.94 1.00
CA SER A 346 6.27 11.30 2.31
C SER A 346 7.28 12.04 3.19
N LEU A 347 8.57 11.70 3.10
CA LEU A 347 9.65 12.38 3.85
C LEU A 347 9.86 13.82 3.34
N ALA A 348 9.72 14.03 2.04
CA ALA A 348 9.91 15.33 1.40
C ALA A 348 8.62 16.14 1.24
N HIS A 349 7.51 15.70 1.84
CA HIS A 349 6.17 16.24 1.59
C HIS A 349 6.09 17.75 1.78
N GLU A 350 6.60 18.27 2.90
CA GLU A 350 6.53 19.71 3.21
C GLU A 350 7.28 20.56 2.16
N THR A 351 8.43 20.10 1.71
CA THR A 351 9.25 20.77 0.70
C THR A 351 8.63 20.68 -0.69
N LEU A 352 8.00 19.55 -1.05
CA LEU A 352 7.45 19.30 -2.38
C LEU A 352 6.04 19.90 -2.58
N LEU A 353 5.23 19.95 -1.52
CA LEU A 353 3.80 20.26 -1.60
C LEU A 353 3.48 21.60 -2.24
N PRO A 354 4.22 22.73 -1.99
CA PRO A 354 3.94 24.01 -2.60
C PRO A 354 4.03 23.96 -4.13
N ASP A 355 5.08 23.36 -4.68
CA ASP A 355 5.30 23.26 -6.13
C ASP A 355 4.35 22.26 -6.78
N ILE A 356 4.04 21.15 -6.12
CA ILE A 356 3.01 20.22 -6.56
C ILE A 356 1.66 20.91 -6.69
N LYS A 357 1.20 21.61 -5.63
CA LYS A 357 -0.10 22.32 -5.64
C LYS A 357 -0.14 23.41 -6.71
N LYS A 358 0.93 24.19 -6.85
CA LYS A 358 1.05 25.23 -7.88
C LYS A 358 0.91 24.63 -9.28
N THR A 359 1.61 23.54 -9.55
CA THR A 359 1.62 22.87 -10.86
C THR A 359 0.29 22.20 -11.17
N ILE A 360 -0.31 21.49 -10.22
CA ILE A 360 -1.67 20.94 -10.38
C ILE A 360 -2.67 22.04 -10.67
N LYS A 361 -2.57 23.19 -10.00
CA LYS A 361 -3.44 24.35 -10.26
C LYS A 361 -3.32 24.87 -11.70
N GLN A 362 -2.15 24.80 -12.30
CA GLN A 362 -1.89 25.24 -13.66
C GLN A 362 -2.34 24.24 -14.73
N HIS A 363 -2.23 22.93 -14.46
CA HIS A 363 -2.37 21.87 -15.46
C HIS A 363 -3.60 20.97 -15.28
N SER A 364 -4.41 21.14 -14.22
CA SER A 364 -5.67 20.42 -14.07
C SER A 364 -6.89 21.30 -14.25
N LEU A 365 -7.98 20.68 -14.71
CA LEU A 365 -9.25 21.36 -14.94
C LEU A 365 -9.91 21.77 -13.62
N TYR A 366 -10.46 22.98 -13.59
CA TYR A 366 -11.40 23.41 -12.56
C TYR A 366 -12.78 22.72 -12.79
N PRO A 367 -13.47 22.14 -11.83
CA PRO A 367 -13.21 22.17 -10.36
C PRO A 367 -12.45 20.96 -9.78
N MET A 368 -11.88 20.06 -10.57
CA MET A 368 -11.24 18.81 -10.07
C MET A 368 -10.19 19.07 -8.98
N ARG A 369 -9.42 20.15 -9.15
CA ARG A 369 -8.36 20.54 -8.21
C ARG A 369 -8.85 21.14 -6.89
N THR A 370 -10.12 21.57 -6.79
CA THR A 370 -10.63 22.29 -5.61
C THR A 370 -11.01 21.33 -4.47
N ALA A 371 -11.39 20.11 -4.80
CA ALA A 371 -11.76 19.07 -3.84
C ALA A 371 -10.62 18.05 -3.58
N LEU A 372 -9.47 18.21 -4.24
CA LEU A 372 -8.34 17.30 -4.13
C LEU A 372 -7.57 17.56 -2.84
N SER A 373 -7.39 16.51 -2.05
CA SER A 373 -6.45 16.47 -0.93
C SER A 373 -5.15 15.80 -1.36
N ILE A 374 -4.01 16.26 -0.84
CA ILE A 374 -2.69 15.63 -1.03
C ILE A 374 -2.10 15.44 0.36
N LEU A 375 -1.88 14.21 0.76
CA LEU A 375 -1.41 13.86 2.10
C LEU A 375 -0.20 12.93 2.01
N PRO A 376 0.76 13.02 2.95
CA PRO A 376 1.82 12.05 3.07
C PRO A 376 1.30 10.75 3.69
N SER A 377 1.87 9.61 3.30
CA SER A 377 1.75 8.38 4.05
C SER A 377 2.33 8.56 5.45
N GLN A 378 1.66 8.00 6.45
CA GLN A 378 2.14 7.97 7.83
C GLN A 378 2.90 6.68 8.17
N ARG A 379 3.04 5.77 7.21
CA ARG A 379 3.65 4.44 7.39
C ARG A 379 5.09 4.37 6.88
N GLY A 380 5.49 5.33 6.05
CA GLY A 380 6.85 5.44 5.53
C GLY A 380 7.27 4.21 4.72
N SER A 381 8.35 3.55 5.14
CA SER A 381 8.87 2.35 4.46
C SER A 381 8.07 1.08 4.72
N ASP A 382 7.02 1.12 5.54
CA ASP A 382 6.19 -0.05 5.87
C ASP A 382 4.92 -0.14 5.00
N ASP A 383 4.69 0.82 4.07
CA ASP A 383 3.47 0.89 3.27
C ASP A 383 3.18 -0.41 2.52
N ALA A 384 4.15 -0.91 1.77
CA ALA A 384 3.96 -2.09 0.91
C ALA A 384 3.85 -3.39 1.74
N VAL A 385 4.66 -3.57 2.78
CA VAL A 385 4.59 -4.77 3.62
C VAL A 385 3.29 -4.83 4.43
N LEU A 386 2.78 -3.69 4.90
CA LEU A 386 1.45 -3.62 5.54
C LEU A 386 0.32 -3.80 4.53
N GLY A 387 0.52 -3.36 3.30
CA GLY A 387 -0.39 -3.69 2.20
C GLY A 387 -0.42 -5.18 1.88
N ALA A 388 0.70 -5.86 1.94
CA ALA A 388 0.76 -7.32 1.84
C ALA A 388 -0.02 -8.00 2.98
N VAL A 389 0.05 -7.48 4.20
CA VAL A 389 -0.84 -7.91 5.31
C VAL A 389 -2.30 -7.65 4.97
N ALA A 390 -2.62 -6.47 4.43
CA ALA A 390 -4.00 -6.11 4.07
C ALA A 390 -4.62 -7.10 3.08
N LEU A 391 -3.85 -7.63 2.10
CA LEU A 391 -4.32 -8.68 1.18
C LEU A 391 -4.87 -9.90 1.93
N VAL A 392 -4.15 -10.39 2.93
CA VAL A 392 -4.53 -11.57 3.70
C VAL A 392 -5.75 -11.30 4.56
N LEU A 393 -5.78 -10.14 5.23
CA LEU A 393 -6.89 -9.75 6.09
C LEU A 393 -8.16 -9.48 5.28
N ASP A 394 -8.04 -8.86 4.10
CA ASP A 394 -9.15 -8.60 3.18
C ASP A 394 -9.76 -9.91 2.66
N ASP A 395 -8.92 -10.84 2.18
CA ASP A 395 -9.40 -12.16 1.74
C ASP A 395 -10.18 -12.88 2.85
N ARG A 396 -9.71 -12.82 4.09
CA ARG A 396 -10.40 -13.40 5.24
C ARG A 396 -11.70 -12.66 5.60
N MET A 397 -11.73 -11.34 5.50
CA MET A 397 -12.93 -10.53 5.77
C MET A 397 -13.97 -10.67 4.65
N CYS A 398 -13.55 -10.81 3.40
CA CYS A 398 -14.44 -11.03 2.26
C CYS A 398 -15.07 -12.43 2.25
N ARG A 399 -14.42 -13.42 2.90
CA ARG A 399 -14.87 -14.81 3.01
C ARG A 399 -14.94 -15.25 4.47
N PRO A 400 -15.77 -14.59 5.30
CA PRO A 400 -15.72 -14.76 6.75
C PRO A 400 -16.21 -16.12 7.24
N VAL A 401 -17.13 -16.79 6.49
CA VAL A 401 -17.78 -18.08 6.91
C VAL A 401 -18.16 -18.90 5.69
#